data_e97b6f1f2cdfa75b8280027ff4c4e65b
#
_entry.id   e97b6f1f2cdfa75b8280027ff4c4e65b
#
_cell.length_a   1.000
_cell.length_b   1.000
_cell.length_c   1.000
_cell.angle_alpha   90.00
_cell.angle_beta   90.00
_cell.angle_gamma   90.00
#
_symmetry.space_group_name_H-M   'P 1'
#
loop_
_entity.id
_entity.type
_entity.pdbx_description
1 polymer ?
#
loop_
_entity_poly.entity_id
_entity_poly.type
_entity_poly.pdbx_seq_one_letter_code
_entity_poly.pdbx_strand_id
1 'polypeptide(L)'
;MPSLPPTPRAYRVLASFLRPLLFLITRRDWQGAEHLPQRGFIAAANHVTEVDPVTLAHFLYDQGRAPKITAKASLWKVPVLGAALSRTGMIPVHRGTGGAAQALVDSTARLDEGECVVFFPEGTLTRDPDGWPMVGKTGVARLALTSRAPVVPIGQWGAHRLLAPYGKVFKPFPPKHVAVHAGPPVDLTDLYDRPLDGATLREATERIMAAITDQVEQIRGEKAPAERFDMRKHPGSERRR
;
A
#
# COMPACT_ATOMS: atom_id res chain seq x y z
N MET A 1 0.79 20.27 -19.30
CA MET A 1 1.06 19.23 -18.28
C MET A 1 -0.18 18.37 -18.17
N PRO A 2 -0.12 17.05 -18.15
CA PRO A 2 -1.30 16.25 -17.92
C PRO A 2 -1.89 16.59 -16.54
N SER A 3 -3.15 16.99 -16.52
CA SER A 3 -3.86 17.27 -15.29
C SER A 3 -4.13 15.95 -14.55
N LEU A 4 -4.07 15.99 -13.20
CA LEU A 4 -4.45 14.85 -12.39
C LEU A 4 -5.89 14.41 -12.69
N PRO A 5 -6.19 13.10 -12.69
CA PRO A 5 -7.55 12.64 -12.88
C PRO A 5 -8.48 13.22 -11.81
N PRO A 6 -9.71 13.61 -12.17
CA PRO A 6 -10.63 14.21 -11.23
C PRO A 6 -11.03 13.23 -10.15
N THR A 7 -10.98 13.65 -8.89
CA THR A 7 -11.40 12.81 -7.75
C THR A 7 -12.89 12.43 -7.88
N PRO A 8 -13.25 11.14 -7.86
CA PRO A 8 -14.64 10.69 -7.93
C PRO A 8 -15.52 11.30 -6.83
N ARG A 9 -16.78 11.61 -7.16
CA ARG A 9 -17.73 12.19 -6.18
C ARG A 9 -17.84 11.34 -4.90
N ALA A 10 -17.96 10.02 -5.05
CA ALA A 10 -18.04 9.10 -3.92
C ALA A 10 -16.82 9.18 -3.00
N TYR A 11 -15.63 9.35 -3.59
CA TYR A 11 -14.39 9.51 -2.82
C TYR A 11 -14.41 10.81 -2.01
N ARG A 12 -14.83 11.93 -2.64
CA ARG A 12 -14.96 13.24 -1.97
C ARG A 12 -15.94 13.18 -0.80
N VAL A 13 -17.11 12.55 -1.01
CA VAL A 13 -18.11 12.36 0.06
C VAL A 13 -17.51 11.53 1.21
N LEU A 14 -16.89 10.39 0.91
CA LEU A 14 -16.25 9.55 1.95
C LEU A 14 -15.17 10.33 2.71
N ALA A 15 -14.32 11.06 1.98
CA ALA A 15 -13.24 11.86 2.57
C ALA A 15 -13.79 12.99 3.45
N SER A 16 -14.92 13.64 3.10
CA SER A 16 -15.51 14.71 3.92
C SER A 16 -15.96 14.23 5.30
N PHE A 17 -16.29 12.96 5.45
CA PHE A 17 -16.63 12.35 6.75
C PHE A 17 -15.40 11.78 7.48
N LEU A 18 -14.53 11.08 6.75
CA LEU A 18 -13.39 10.40 7.39
C LEU A 18 -12.26 11.36 7.78
N ARG A 19 -11.96 12.36 6.95
CA ARG A 19 -10.84 13.28 7.23
C ARG A 19 -10.99 14.03 8.57
N PRO A 20 -12.11 14.67 8.90
CA PRO A 20 -12.25 15.33 10.20
C PRO A 20 -11.99 14.37 11.38
N LEU A 21 -12.49 13.15 11.29
CA LEU A 21 -12.27 12.13 12.30
C LEU A 21 -10.78 11.76 12.39
N LEU A 22 -10.12 11.52 11.26
CA LEU A 22 -8.69 11.21 11.22
C LEU A 22 -7.86 12.38 11.75
N PHE A 23 -8.24 13.64 11.45
CA PHE A 23 -7.59 14.82 12.02
C PHE A 23 -7.66 14.85 13.54
N LEU A 24 -8.79 14.41 14.12
CA LEU A 24 -9.01 14.39 15.56
C LEU A 24 -8.21 13.28 16.28
N ILE A 25 -8.07 12.11 15.65
CA ILE A 25 -7.48 10.92 16.28
C ILE A 25 -6.02 10.66 15.92
N THR A 26 -5.44 11.43 14.97
CA THR A 26 -4.04 11.28 14.54
C THR A 26 -3.26 12.59 14.61
N ARG A 27 -2.01 12.47 15.04
CA ARG A 27 -0.96 13.46 14.83
C ARG A 27 -0.13 12.98 13.65
N ARG A 28 -0.27 13.67 12.52
CA ARG A 28 0.26 13.24 11.23
C ARG A 28 1.69 13.73 11.05
N ASP A 29 2.52 12.84 10.52
CA ASP A 29 3.85 13.13 10.02
C ASP A 29 3.90 12.64 8.55
N TRP A 30 3.62 13.58 7.64
CA TRP A 30 3.60 13.34 6.19
C TRP A 30 4.87 13.87 5.56
N GLN A 31 5.67 13.01 4.92
CA GLN A 31 6.91 13.41 4.25
C GLN A 31 7.02 12.82 2.85
N GLY A 32 7.86 13.43 1.99
CA GLY A 32 8.19 12.93 0.66
C GLY A 32 7.08 13.14 -0.38
N ALA A 33 6.16 14.10 -0.18
CA ALA A 33 5.11 14.41 -1.15
C ALA A 33 5.67 14.83 -2.53
N GLU A 34 6.87 15.40 -2.56
CA GLU A 34 7.63 15.77 -3.76
C GLU A 34 8.01 14.59 -4.63
N HIS A 35 8.07 13.38 -4.08
CA HIS A 35 8.35 12.15 -4.82
C HIS A 35 7.14 11.58 -5.57
N LEU A 36 5.94 12.12 -5.34
CA LEU A 36 4.71 11.64 -5.98
C LEU A 36 4.63 12.12 -7.44
N PRO A 37 4.64 11.21 -8.44
CA PRO A 37 4.58 11.60 -9.85
C PRO A 37 3.28 12.31 -10.22
N GLN A 38 3.31 13.18 -11.26
CA GLN A 38 2.13 13.84 -11.82
C GLN A 38 1.36 12.97 -12.82
N ARG A 39 1.71 11.70 -12.95
CA ARG A 39 1.07 10.69 -13.81
C ARG A 39 0.68 9.47 -12.98
N GLY A 40 0.07 8.46 -13.60
CA GLY A 40 -0.21 7.19 -12.93
C GLY A 40 1.05 6.56 -12.32
N PHE A 41 0.93 6.08 -11.10
CA PHE A 41 2.04 5.46 -10.39
C PHE A 41 1.56 4.40 -9.40
N ILE A 42 2.47 3.51 -9.04
CA ILE A 42 2.25 2.47 -8.04
C ILE A 42 2.77 2.98 -6.70
N ALA A 43 1.91 3.09 -5.70
CA ALA A 43 2.31 3.32 -4.32
C ALA A 43 2.46 1.96 -3.61
N ALA A 44 3.69 1.56 -3.34
CA ALA A 44 3.99 0.30 -2.67
C ALA A 44 4.33 0.54 -1.20
N ALA A 45 3.54 0.00 -0.27
CA ALA A 45 3.65 0.29 1.16
C ALA A 45 3.76 -0.97 2.03
N ASN A 46 4.40 -0.86 3.20
CA ASN A 46 4.34 -1.88 4.24
C ASN A 46 2.95 -1.97 4.88
N HIS A 47 2.65 -3.09 5.55
CA HIS A 47 1.31 -3.34 6.09
C HIS A 47 1.35 -3.93 7.50
N VAL A 48 1.10 -3.13 8.51
CA VAL A 48 1.18 -3.50 9.94
C VAL A 48 -0.20 -3.73 10.54
N THR A 49 -1.21 -2.91 10.16
CA THR A 49 -2.56 -2.96 10.74
C THR A 49 -3.63 -2.76 9.66
N GLU A 50 -4.85 -3.18 9.96
CA GLU A 50 -6.02 -2.97 9.11
C GLU A 50 -6.36 -1.48 8.87
N VAL A 51 -5.80 -0.57 9.66
CA VAL A 51 -5.99 0.89 9.52
C VAL A 51 -5.03 1.51 8.49
N ASP A 52 -3.94 0.84 8.15
CA ASP A 52 -2.92 1.36 7.22
C ASP A 52 -3.48 1.84 5.86
N PRO A 53 -4.43 1.11 5.22
CA PRO A 53 -5.00 1.60 3.97
C PRO A 53 -5.72 2.94 4.12
N VAL A 54 -6.30 3.21 5.29
CA VAL A 54 -7.01 4.46 5.56
C VAL A 54 -6.05 5.61 5.80
N THR A 55 -4.98 5.39 6.57
CA THR A 55 -3.95 6.41 6.83
C THR A 55 -3.16 6.74 5.58
N LEU A 56 -2.81 5.73 4.77
CA LEU A 56 -2.18 5.92 3.47
C LEU A 56 -3.09 6.67 2.47
N ALA A 57 -4.37 6.29 2.42
CA ALA A 57 -5.34 7.00 1.60
C ALA A 57 -5.50 8.46 2.04
N HIS A 58 -5.43 8.75 3.35
CA HIS A 58 -5.47 10.10 3.87
C HIS A 58 -4.25 10.92 3.41
N PHE A 59 -3.04 10.37 3.55
CA PHE A 59 -1.81 11.00 3.05
C PHE A 59 -1.92 11.31 1.56
N LEU A 60 -2.23 10.32 0.72
CA LEU A 60 -2.31 10.48 -0.73
C LEU A 60 -3.42 11.47 -1.14
N TYR A 61 -4.55 11.44 -0.44
CA TYR A 61 -5.65 12.37 -0.71
C TYR A 61 -5.29 13.82 -0.36
N ASP A 62 -4.54 14.04 0.72
CA ASP A 62 -4.02 15.36 1.09
C ASP A 62 -3.07 15.92 0.01
N GLN A 63 -2.43 15.04 -0.79
CA GLN A 63 -1.59 15.38 -1.93
C GLN A 63 -2.36 15.43 -3.27
N GLY A 64 -3.69 15.48 -3.22
CA GLY A 64 -4.55 15.55 -4.40
C GLY A 64 -4.70 14.24 -5.17
N ARG A 65 -4.32 13.10 -4.59
CA ARG A 65 -4.45 11.77 -5.20
C ARG A 65 -5.60 11.00 -4.56
N ALA A 66 -6.55 10.50 -5.37
CA ALA A 66 -7.57 9.56 -4.91
C ALA A 66 -7.10 8.12 -5.19
N PRO A 67 -6.41 7.46 -4.25
CA PRO A 67 -5.77 6.18 -4.55
C PRO A 67 -6.78 5.07 -4.81
N LYS A 68 -6.40 4.12 -5.69
CA LYS A 68 -7.08 2.86 -5.94
C LYS A 68 -6.35 1.76 -5.19
N ILE A 69 -6.90 1.35 -4.06
CA ILE A 69 -6.25 0.39 -3.17
C ILE A 69 -6.63 -1.02 -3.58
N THR A 70 -5.63 -1.88 -3.77
CA THR A 70 -5.85 -3.32 -3.95
C THR A 70 -6.25 -3.95 -2.62
N ALA A 71 -7.39 -4.60 -2.56
CA ALA A 71 -7.92 -5.17 -1.32
C ALA A 71 -8.53 -6.56 -1.51
N LYS A 72 -8.57 -7.37 -0.45
CA LYS A 72 -9.13 -8.72 -0.48
C LYS A 72 -10.59 -8.69 -0.93
N ALA A 73 -10.93 -9.44 -1.98
CA ALA A 73 -12.27 -9.46 -2.58
C ALA A 73 -13.40 -9.79 -1.60
N SER A 74 -13.10 -10.54 -0.51
CA SER A 74 -14.11 -10.83 0.51
C SER A 74 -14.63 -9.58 1.25
N LEU A 75 -13.93 -8.45 1.21
CA LEU A 75 -14.38 -7.18 1.82
C LEU A 75 -15.59 -6.61 1.09
N TRP A 76 -15.77 -6.92 -0.20
CA TRP A 76 -16.97 -6.53 -0.97
C TRP A 76 -18.24 -7.23 -0.51
N LYS A 77 -18.12 -8.35 0.24
CA LYS A 77 -19.27 -9.06 0.83
C LYS A 77 -19.79 -8.37 2.10
N VAL A 78 -19.02 -7.45 2.69
CA VAL A 78 -19.49 -6.66 3.84
C VAL A 78 -20.36 -5.51 3.31
N PRO A 79 -21.65 -5.40 3.69
CA PRO A 79 -22.57 -4.39 3.17
C PRO A 79 -21.96 -2.99 3.18
N VAL A 80 -22.30 -1.98 3.51
CA VAL A 80 -21.74 -0.62 3.53
C VAL A 80 -20.28 -0.49 3.04
N LEU A 81 -19.34 -1.31 3.56
CA LEU A 81 -17.94 -1.32 3.16
C LEU A 81 -17.77 -1.70 1.68
N GLY A 82 -18.42 -2.78 1.23
CA GLY A 82 -18.35 -3.22 -0.16
C GLY A 82 -18.92 -2.18 -1.12
N ALA A 83 -20.00 -1.51 -0.75
CA ALA A 83 -20.56 -0.41 -1.52
C ALA A 83 -19.61 0.80 -1.58
N ALA A 84 -18.94 1.13 -0.48
CA ALA A 84 -17.93 2.19 -0.44
C ALA A 84 -16.73 1.85 -1.33
N LEU A 85 -16.18 0.64 -1.21
CA LEU A 85 -15.05 0.16 -2.02
C LEU A 85 -15.37 0.20 -3.52
N SER A 86 -16.57 -0.26 -3.93
CA SER A 86 -17.00 -0.22 -5.33
C SER A 86 -17.13 1.21 -5.84
N ARG A 87 -17.81 2.09 -5.09
CA ARG A 87 -18.04 3.48 -5.51
C ARG A 87 -16.77 4.33 -5.54
N THR A 88 -15.76 3.97 -4.76
CA THR A 88 -14.45 4.64 -4.75
C THR A 88 -13.46 4.03 -5.74
N GLY A 89 -13.84 2.95 -6.42
CA GLY A 89 -13.04 2.31 -7.48
C GLY A 89 -11.86 1.51 -6.93
N MET A 90 -11.99 0.93 -5.72
CA MET A 90 -10.97 0.04 -5.17
C MET A 90 -10.90 -1.26 -5.98
N ILE A 91 -9.74 -1.90 -5.99
CA ILE A 91 -9.44 -3.06 -6.85
C ILE A 91 -9.54 -4.34 -6.05
N PRO A 92 -10.51 -5.23 -6.36
CA PRO A 92 -10.64 -6.51 -5.65
C PRO A 92 -9.57 -7.50 -6.06
N VAL A 93 -8.90 -8.10 -5.07
CA VAL A 93 -7.92 -9.16 -5.28
C VAL A 93 -8.52 -10.49 -4.81
N HIS A 94 -8.81 -11.37 -5.75
CA HIS A 94 -9.21 -12.74 -5.47
C HIS A 94 -7.96 -13.60 -5.24
N ARG A 95 -7.87 -14.28 -4.12
CA ARG A 95 -6.77 -15.21 -3.85
C ARG A 95 -7.01 -16.50 -4.62
N GLY A 96 -6.09 -16.86 -5.51
CA GLY A 96 -6.16 -18.01 -6.42
C GLY A 96 -5.66 -17.66 -7.81
N THR A 97 -5.50 -18.66 -8.69
CA THR A 97 -4.75 -18.55 -9.95
C THR A 97 -5.33 -17.57 -10.96
N GLY A 98 -6.65 -17.36 -11.01
CA GLY A 98 -7.27 -16.41 -11.97
C GLY A 98 -7.44 -14.99 -11.44
N GLY A 99 -7.70 -14.83 -10.15
CA GLY A 99 -8.10 -13.55 -9.59
C GLY A 99 -6.95 -12.55 -9.36
N ALA A 100 -5.72 -13.04 -9.22
CA ALA A 100 -4.55 -12.18 -9.14
C ALA A 100 -4.21 -11.57 -10.51
N ALA A 101 -4.41 -12.30 -11.61
CA ALA A 101 -4.21 -11.80 -12.96
C ALA A 101 -5.21 -10.68 -13.29
N GLN A 102 -6.49 -10.84 -12.94
CA GLN A 102 -7.50 -9.80 -13.16
C GLN A 102 -7.17 -8.51 -12.39
N ALA A 103 -6.73 -8.62 -11.14
CA ALA A 103 -6.32 -7.43 -10.36
C ALA A 103 -5.14 -6.68 -11.01
N LEU A 104 -4.23 -7.37 -11.69
CA LEU A 104 -3.15 -6.73 -12.45
C LEU A 104 -3.68 -5.99 -13.68
N VAL A 105 -4.61 -6.61 -14.44
CA VAL A 105 -5.27 -5.95 -15.58
C VAL A 105 -6.00 -4.68 -15.13
N ASP A 106 -6.82 -4.80 -14.08
CA ASP A 106 -7.56 -3.65 -13.53
C ASP A 106 -6.60 -2.55 -13.05
N SER A 107 -5.49 -2.94 -12.41
CA SER A 107 -4.46 -2.00 -11.94
C SER A 107 -3.77 -1.28 -13.10
N THR A 108 -3.45 -1.99 -14.19
CA THR A 108 -2.86 -1.38 -15.39
C THR A 108 -3.80 -0.35 -16.01
N ALA A 109 -5.08 -0.68 -16.15
CA ALA A 109 -6.07 0.26 -16.67
C ALA A 109 -6.14 1.56 -15.82
N ARG A 110 -6.07 1.44 -14.49
CA ARG A 110 -6.04 2.62 -13.61
C ARG A 110 -4.76 3.45 -13.76
N LEU A 111 -3.61 2.80 -13.92
CA LEU A 111 -2.35 3.49 -14.17
C LEU A 111 -2.38 4.26 -15.51
N ASP A 112 -2.97 3.69 -16.55
CA ASP A 112 -3.13 4.30 -17.86
C ASP A 112 -4.09 5.52 -17.80
N GLU A 113 -5.10 5.47 -16.92
CA GLU A 113 -5.98 6.60 -16.60
C GLU A 113 -5.28 7.71 -15.76
N GLY A 114 -4.01 7.53 -15.41
CA GLY A 114 -3.23 8.49 -14.61
C GLY A 114 -3.48 8.37 -13.11
N GLU A 115 -4.16 7.33 -12.63
CA GLU A 115 -4.50 7.16 -11.23
C GLU A 115 -3.35 6.55 -10.41
N CYS A 116 -3.37 6.78 -9.09
CA CYS A 116 -2.47 6.15 -8.15
C CYS A 116 -3.04 4.78 -7.71
N VAL A 117 -2.29 3.71 -7.92
CA VAL A 117 -2.65 2.36 -7.48
C VAL A 117 -1.82 1.95 -6.29
N VAL A 118 -2.48 1.58 -5.19
CA VAL A 118 -1.82 1.18 -3.94
C VAL A 118 -1.71 -0.33 -3.85
N PHE A 119 -0.51 -0.79 -3.58
CA PHE A 119 -0.18 -2.18 -3.28
C PHE A 119 0.45 -2.32 -1.90
N PHE A 120 0.08 -3.40 -1.22
CA PHE A 120 0.80 -3.92 -0.06
C PHE A 120 1.51 -5.20 -0.51
N PRO A 121 2.82 -5.14 -0.86
CA PRO A 121 3.52 -6.27 -1.50
C PRO A 121 3.54 -7.53 -0.64
N GLU A 122 3.48 -7.38 0.67
CA GLU A 122 3.41 -8.50 1.63
C GLU A 122 2.15 -9.36 1.44
N GLY A 123 1.06 -8.77 0.91
CA GLY A 123 -0.23 -9.43 0.64
C GLY A 123 -1.01 -9.83 1.89
N THR A 124 -0.54 -9.43 3.06
CA THR A 124 -1.18 -9.58 4.38
C THR A 124 -0.52 -8.60 5.35
N LEU A 125 -1.08 -8.41 6.53
CA LEU A 125 -0.37 -7.70 7.61
C LEU A 125 0.93 -8.42 7.93
N THR A 126 1.97 -7.65 8.26
CA THR A 126 3.25 -8.24 8.65
C THR A 126 3.09 -9.26 9.78
N ARG A 127 3.87 -10.33 9.70
CA ARG A 127 4.01 -11.36 10.75
C ARG A 127 5.34 -11.24 11.49
N ASP A 128 6.14 -10.27 11.09
CA ASP A 128 7.35 -9.93 11.84
C ASP A 128 6.95 -9.47 13.24
N PRO A 129 7.58 -10.00 14.31
CA PRO A 129 7.22 -9.69 15.70
C PRO A 129 7.35 -8.22 16.04
N ASP A 130 8.33 -7.54 15.42
CA ASP A 130 8.63 -6.13 15.65
C ASP A 130 7.98 -5.20 14.63
N GLY A 131 7.15 -5.77 13.72
CA GLY A 131 6.38 -5.04 12.73
C GLY A 131 7.17 -4.56 11.51
N TRP A 132 8.35 -5.13 11.25
CA TRP A 132 9.13 -4.82 10.07
C TRP A 132 8.49 -5.39 8.79
N PRO A 133 8.78 -4.77 7.62
CA PRO A 133 8.33 -5.32 6.34
C PRO A 133 8.85 -6.72 6.10
N MET A 134 7.97 -7.63 5.66
CA MET A 134 8.31 -9.01 5.33
C MET A 134 8.80 -9.17 3.89
N VAL A 135 9.13 -10.41 3.52
CA VAL A 135 9.36 -10.80 2.13
C VAL A 135 8.11 -10.51 1.29
N GLY A 136 8.27 -9.74 0.23
CA GLY A 136 7.19 -9.35 -0.67
C GLY A 136 6.82 -10.43 -1.68
N LYS A 137 5.58 -10.35 -2.20
CA LYS A 137 5.09 -11.12 -3.34
C LYS A 137 5.40 -10.39 -4.64
N THR A 138 5.62 -11.13 -5.71
CA THR A 138 6.05 -10.59 -7.02
C THR A 138 4.95 -9.85 -7.81
N GLY A 139 3.74 -9.72 -7.27
CA GLY A 139 2.62 -9.08 -7.97
C GLY A 139 2.89 -7.61 -8.32
N VAL A 140 3.40 -6.83 -7.38
CA VAL A 140 3.75 -5.42 -7.60
C VAL A 140 4.89 -5.27 -8.61
N ALA A 141 5.92 -6.13 -8.54
CA ALA A 141 7.02 -6.14 -9.50
C ALA A 141 6.53 -6.48 -10.92
N ARG A 142 5.63 -7.46 -11.05
CA ARG A 142 5.02 -7.78 -12.35
C ARG A 142 4.27 -6.58 -12.92
N LEU A 143 3.43 -5.92 -12.13
CA LEU A 143 2.73 -4.72 -12.57
C LEU A 143 3.71 -3.62 -12.99
N ALA A 144 4.74 -3.36 -12.19
CA ALA A 144 5.74 -2.32 -12.47
C ALA A 144 6.49 -2.58 -13.78
N LEU A 145 6.97 -3.81 -13.99
CA LEU A 145 7.74 -4.17 -15.19
C LEU A 145 6.87 -4.21 -16.45
N THR A 146 5.59 -4.58 -16.35
CA THR A 146 4.69 -4.62 -17.52
C THR A 146 4.15 -3.25 -17.89
N SER A 147 3.80 -2.41 -16.91
CA SER A 147 3.24 -1.07 -17.16
C SER A 147 4.32 0.01 -17.33
N ARG A 148 5.55 -0.24 -16.89
CA ARG A 148 6.62 0.76 -16.75
C ARG A 148 6.21 2.00 -15.95
N ALA A 149 5.17 1.86 -15.10
CA ALA A 149 4.74 2.91 -14.20
C ALA A 149 5.75 3.09 -13.05
N PRO A 150 6.02 4.33 -12.61
CA PRO A 150 6.87 4.57 -11.46
C PRO A 150 6.36 3.86 -10.21
N VAL A 151 7.26 3.27 -9.43
CA VAL A 151 6.95 2.67 -8.13
C VAL A 151 7.48 3.58 -7.03
N VAL A 152 6.57 4.19 -6.29
CA VAL A 152 6.91 5.02 -5.11
C VAL A 152 6.86 4.15 -3.87
N PRO A 153 7.99 3.93 -3.18
CA PRO A 153 8.01 3.19 -1.93
C PRO A 153 7.47 4.07 -0.81
N ILE A 154 6.59 3.53 0.01
CA ILE A 154 5.99 4.24 1.13
C ILE A 154 6.19 3.46 2.41
N GLY A 155 6.87 4.08 3.38
CA GLY A 155 6.91 3.62 4.76
C GLY A 155 5.74 4.20 5.54
N GLN A 156 5.12 3.39 6.40
CA GLN A 156 4.11 3.86 7.33
C GLN A 156 4.25 3.21 8.70
N TRP A 157 4.00 4.00 9.76
CA TRP A 157 4.13 3.54 11.14
C TRP A 157 3.22 4.30 12.08
N GLY A 158 2.79 3.64 13.16
CA GLY A 158 2.00 4.27 14.22
C GLY A 158 0.50 4.00 14.17
N ALA A 159 -0.08 3.63 13.01
CA ALA A 159 -1.50 3.30 12.87
C ALA A 159 -1.91 2.08 13.72
N HIS A 160 -0.98 1.14 13.99
CA HIS A 160 -1.19 -0.01 14.89
C HIS A 160 -1.50 0.39 16.34
N ARG A 161 -1.22 1.63 16.72
CA ARG A 161 -1.60 2.18 18.03
C ARG A 161 -3.07 2.59 18.09
N LEU A 162 -3.72 2.80 16.93
CA LEU A 162 -5.18 2.98 16.83
C LEU A 162 -5.90 1.62 16.89
N LEU A 163 -5.38 0.65 16.16
CA LEU A 163 -5.88 -0.73 16.11
C LEU A 163 -4.67 -1.67 15.99
N ALA A 164 -4.46 -2.48 17.01
CA ALA A 164 -3.39 -3.47 16.98
C ALA A 164 -3.59 -4.46 15.81
N PRO A 165 -2.51 -5.03 15.23
CA PRO A 165 -2.62 -6.06 14.19
C PRO A 165 -3.58 -7.18 14.65
N TYR A 166 -4.56 -7.50 13.80
CA TYR A 166 -5.64 -8.47 14.13
C TYR A 166 -6.45 -8.14 15.37
N GLY A 167 -6.30 -6.93 15.92
CA GLY A 167 -7.02 -6.47 17.10
C GLY A 167 -8.48 -6.13 16.80
N LYS A 168 -9.30 -6.10 17.87
CA LYS A 168 -10.71 -5.70 17.78
C LYS A 168 -11.01 -4.42 18.55
N VAL A 169 -10.06 -3.92 19.31
CA VAL A 169 -10.22 -2.75 20.15
C VAL A 169 -9.60 -1.54 19.47
N PHE A 170 -10.46 -0.64 19.03
CA PHE A 170 -10.04 0.64 18.46
C PHE A 170 -9.78 1.66 19.57
N LYS A 171 -8.58 2.28 19.57
CA LYS A 171 -8.08 3.19 20.62
C LYS A 171 -7.82 4.59 20.04
N PRO A 172 -8.85 5.42 19.76
CA PRO A 172 -8.66 6.71 19.11
C PRO A 172 -7.95 7.74 20.00
N PHE A 173 -8.13 7.65 21.33
CA PHE A 173 -7.57 8.63 22.25
C PHE A 173 -6.54 8.03 23.23
N PRO A 174 -5.52 8.81 23.62
CA PRO A 174 -5.15 10.12 23.05
C PRO A 174 -4.76 9.98 21.56
N PRO A 175 -4.79 11.09 20.76
CA PRO A 175 -4.45 11.05 19.33
C PRO A 175 -3.09 10.41 19.09
N LYS A 176 -3.01 9.49 18.09
CA LYS A 176 -1.81 8.70 17.83
C LYS A 176 -0.91 9.39 16.82
N HIS A 177 0.39 9.35 17.04
CA HIS A 177 1.37 9.74 16.03
C HIS A 177 1.35 8.69 14.91
N VAL A 178 1.07 9.15 13.69
CA VAL A 178 1.04 8.31 12.48
C VAL A 178 1.92 8.97 11.43
N ALA A 179 2.98 8.27 11.06
CA ALA A 179 3.91 8.69 10.04
C ALA A 179 3.64 7.95 8.72
N VAL A 180 3.72 8.69 7.61
CA VAL A 180 3.69 8.16 6.24
C VAL A 180 4.73 8.92 5.43
N HIS A 181 5.80 8.24 5.03
CA HIS A 181 6.90 8.81 4.26
C HIS A 181 6.96 8.16 2.88
N ALA A 182 6.93 8.97 1.83
CA ALA A 182 7.14 8.52 0.46
C ALA A 182 8.62 8.73 0.07
N GLY A 183 9.26 7.69 -0.42
CA GLY A 183 10.62 7.77 -0.96
C GLY A 183 10.64 8.07 -2.45
N PRO A 184 11.83 8.33 -3.02
CA PRO A 184 12.00 8.49 -4.47
C PRO A 184 11.56 7.22 -5.20
N PRO A 185 11.06 7.34 -6.45
CA PRO A 185 10.69 6.18 -7.26
C PRO A 185 11.83 5.17 -7.37
N VAL A 186 11.49 3.89 -7.20
CA VAL A 186 12.45 2.78 -7.28
C VAL A 186 12.97 2.66 -8.71
N ASP A 187 14.28 2.64 -8.89
CA ASP A 187 14.88 2.40 -10.20
C ASP A 187 14.77 0.92 -10.59
N LEU A 188 14.01 0.67 -11.64
CA LEU A 188 13.81 -0.63 -12.27
C LEU A 188 14.16 -0.62 -13.76
N THR A 189 14.81 0.44 -14.24
CA THR A 189 15.03 0.69 -15.67
C THR A 189 15.83 -0.41 -16.37
N ASP A 190 16.81 -0.98 -15.69
CA ASP A 190 17.65 -2.09 -16.18
C ASP A 190 16.91 -3.44 -16.25
N LEU A 191 15.70 -3.51 -15.68
CA LEU A 191 14.88 -4.72 -15.67
C LEU A 191 13.77 -4.72 -16.73
N TYR A 192 13.45 -3.56 -17.33
CA TYR A 192 12.31 -3.44 -18.25
C TYR A 192 12.43 -4.29 -19.51
N ASP A 193 13.63 -4.48 -20.02
CA ASP A 193 13.88 -5.22 -21.27
C ASP A 193 14.38 -6.66 -21.00
N ARG A 194 14.42 -7.08 -19.74
CA ARG A 194 14.75 -8.45 -19.35
C ARG A 194 13.53 -9.38 -19.46
N PRO A 195 13.73 -10.68 -19.66
CA PRO A 195 12.64 -11.65 -19.59
C PRO A 195 11.85 -11.51 -18.29
N LEU A 196 10.51 -11.53 -18.37
CA LEU A 196 9.62 -11.43 -17.21
C LEU A 196 9.53 -12.80 -16.49
N ASP A 197 10.67 -13.33 -16.09
CA ASP A 197 10.82 -14.61 -15.40
C ASP A 197 10.85 -14.45 -13.87
N GLY A 198 10.96 -15.59 -13.17
CA GLY A 198 10.97 -15.60 -11.71
C GLY A 198 12.19 -14.90 -11.10
N ALA A 199 13.33 -14.84 -11.79
CA ALA A 199 14.53 -14.17 -11.30
C ALA A 199 14.38 -12.65 -11.36
N THR A 200 13.99 -12.14 -12.51
CA THR A 200 13.73 -10.70 -12.73
C THR A 200 12.64 -10.18 -11.80
N LEU A 201 11.54 -10.95 -11.63
CA LEU A 201 10.47 -10.56 -10.72
C LEU A 201 10.92 -10.54 -9.24
N ARG A 202 11.74 -11.47 -8.83
CA ARG A 202 12.29 -11.48 -7.45
C ARG A 202 13.22 -10.29 -7.23
N GLU A 203 14.10 -10.01 -8.18
CA GLU A 203 15.01 -8.86 -8.10
C GLU A 203 14.24 -7.53 -8.00
N ALA A 204 13.26 -7.30 -8.87
CA ALA A 204 12.42 -6.11 -8.80
C ALA A 204 11.66 -6.02 -7.47
N THR A 205 11.11 -7.14 -6.98
CA THR A 205 10.43 -7.19 -5.67
C THR A 205 11.37 -6.83 -4.55
N GLU A 206 12.61 -7.34 -4.57
CA GLU A 206 13.60 -7.06 -3.54
C GLU A 206 13.97 -5.58 -3.50
N ARG A 207 14.20 -4.95 -4.65
CA ARG A 207 14.46 -3.50 -4.73
C ARG A 207 13.30 -2.68 -4.16
N ILE A 208 12.06 -3.05 -4.50
CA ILE A 208 10.86 -2.39 -3.97
C ILE A 208 10.77 -2.56 -2.45
N MET A 209 10.97 -3.78 -1.94
CA MET A 209 10.90 -4.04 -0.49
C MET A 209 12.04 -3.39 0.27
N ALA A 210 13.25 -3.29 -0.30
CA ALA A 210 14.36 -2.56 0.29
C ALA A 210 14.01 -1.09 0.45
N ALA A 211 13.53 -0.45 -0.62
CA ALA A 211 13.14 0.95 -0.58
C ALA A 211 11.98 1.24 0.41
N ILE A 212 11.00 0.33 0.55
CA ILE A 212 9.96 0.43 1.59
C ILE A 212 10.59 0.32 2.98
N THR A 213 11.51 -0.61 3.18
CA THR A 213 12.18 -0.82 4.48
C THR A 213 12.98 0.41 4.87
N ASP A 214 13.70 1.03 3.93
CA ASP A 214 14.45 2.28 4.15
C ASP A 214 13.54 3.42 4.66
N GLN A 215 12.32 3.54 4.12
CA GLN A 215 11.35 4.52 4.62
C GLN A 215 10.88 4.19 6.04
N VAL A 216 10.67 2.92 6.36
CA VAL A 216 10.29 2.49 7.72
C VAL A 216 11.45 2.72 8.70
N GLU A 217 12.70 2.46 8.31
CA GLU A 217 13.89 2.77 9.11
C GLU A 217 13.96 4.26 9.47
N GLN A 218 13.75 5.14 8.48
CA GLN A 218 13.74 6.59 8.70
C GLN A 218 12.66 7.01 9.69
N ILE A 219 11.45 6.47 9.57
CA ILE A 219 10.33 6.78 10.48
C ILE A 219 10.64 6.31 11.91
N ARG A 220 11.21 5.12 12.04
CA ARG A 220 11.44 4.51 13.36
C ARG A 220 12.73 4.98 14.02
N GLY A 221 13.68 5.50 13.24
CA GLY A 221 15.04 5.80 13.71
C GLY A 221 15.83 4.55 14.10
N GLU A 222 15.46 3.40 13.58
CA GLU A 222 16.03 2.08 13.88
C GLU A 222 16.44 1.38 12.58
N LYS A 223 17.38 0.45 12.67
CA LYS A 223 17.74 -0.43 11.55
C LYS A 223 16.89 -1.67 11.52
N ALA A 224 16.41 -2.03 10.32
CA ALA A 224 15.70 -3.28 10.10
C ALA A 224 16.64 -4.50 10.30
N PRO A 225 16.08 -5.67 10.65
CA PRO A 225 16.84 -6.92 10.64
C PRO A 225 17.50 -7.16 9.27
N ALA A 226 18.71 -7.74 9.28
CA ALA A 226 19.45 -8.05 8.05
C ALA A 226 18.68 -9.00 7.11
N GLU A 227 17.88 -9.91 7.67
CA GLU A 227 16.99 -10.77 6.91
C GLU A 227 15.53 -10.42 7.21
N ARG A 228 14.70 -10.22 6.14
CA ARG A 228 13.27 -10.03 6.30
C ARG A 228 12.58 -11.31 6.73
N PHE A 229 11.56 -11.18 7.56
CA PHE A 229 10.71 -12.30 7.95
C PHE A 229 10.09 -12.95 6.70
N ASP A 230 10.29 -14.27 6.56
CA ASP A 230 9.72 -15.07 5.47
C ASP A 230 8.68 -16.05 6.03
N MET A 231 7.41 -15.81 5.73
CA MET A 231 6.30 -16.68 6.15
C MET A 231 6.47 -18.14 5.69
N ARG A 232 7.19 -18.38 4.59
CA ARG A 232 7.43 -19.74 4.07
C ARG A 232 8.36 -20.54 4.96
N LYS A 233 9.28 -19.85 5.67
CA LYS A 233 10.21 -20.46 6.64
C LYS A 233 9.57 -20.66 8.02
N HIS A 234 8.35 -20.10 8.25
CA HIS A 234 7.66 -20.13 9.54
C HIS A 234 6.23 -20.69 9.37
N PRO A 235 6.09 -22.01 9.06
CA PRO A 235 4.78 -22.63 8.89
C PRO A 235 4.00 -22.56 10.22
N GLY A 236 2.77 -22.03 10.17
CA GLY A 236 1.92 -21.78 11.34
C GLY A 236 1.78 -20.30 11.73
N SER A 237 2.65 -19.39 11.23
CA SER A 237 2.49 -17.94 11.41
C SER A 237 1.19 -17.42 10.75
N GLU A 238 0.61 -18.17 9.82
CA GLU A 238 -0.66 -17.85 9.16
C GLU A 238 -1.89 -17.94 10.09
N ARG A 239 -1.80 -18.68 11.18
CA ARG A 239 -2.94 -19.06 12.06
C ARG A 239 -3.16 -18.15 13.27
N ARG A 240 -2.35 -17.13 13.49
CA ARG A 240 -2.65 -16.13 14.54
C ARG A 240 -3.76 -15.20 14.03
N ARG A 241 -4.98 -15.65 14.24
CA ARG A 241 -6.23 -14.86 14.12
C ARG A 241 -6.64 -14.31 15.47
#